data_066f7425446661ccd425bd206d3fcb25
#
_entry.id   066f7425446661ccd425bd206d3fcb25
#
_cell.length_a   1.000
_cell.length_b   1.000
_cell.length_c   1.000
_cell.angle_alpha   90.00
_cell.angle_beta   90.00
_cell.angle_gamma   90.00
#
_symmetry.space_group_name_H-M   'P 1'
#
loop_
_entity.id
_entity.type
_entity.pdbx_description
1 polymer ?
#
loop_
_entity_poly.entity_id
_entity_poly.type
_entity_poly.pdbx_seq_one_letter_code
_entity_poly.pdbx_strand_id
1 'polypeptide(L)'
;VSRLLQRVGRANHRLNEPSRAILVPTNRFEYLECVAAQAEIAGNRLDGAAFRRGGFDVLAQHIFGVACSGAFDATALYDEIVRAAPYGDVTRQEFDEVLAFVTNGGYALAAYPQYNRLATLKDGSIALREARMARQYRMNIGTIVESPMMKVKLRNRTLGSIVLREAKMARQYRMNIGTIVESPM
;
A
#
# COMPACT_ATOMS: atom_id res chain seq x y z
N VAL A 1 16.60 16.15 -12.61
CA VAL A 1 17.84 15.32 -12.66
C VAL A 1 17.46 13.85 -12.59
N SER A 2 16.71 13.38 -11.59
CA SER A 2 16.36 11.97 -11.39
C SER A 2 15.69 11.34 -12.63
N ARG A 3 14.74 12.03 -13.25
CA ARG A 3 14.10 11.56 -14.49
C ARG A 3 15.07 11.46 -15.67
N LEU A 4 16.04 12.39 -15.75
CA LEU A 4 17.08 12.33 -16.76
C LEU A 4 17.93 11.07 -16.58
N LEU A 5 18.42 10.83 -15.36
CA LEU A 5 19.20 9.65 -15.02
C LEU A 5 18.45 8.34 -15.27
N GLN A 6 17.15 8.29 -14.94
CA GLN A 6 16.30 7.13 -15.27
C GLN A 6 16.21 6.84 -16.78
N ARG A 7 16.13 7.90 -17.62
CA ARG A 7 16.11 7.74 -19.09
C ARG A 7 17.47 7.30 -19.61
N VAL A 8 18.55 7.92 -19.12
CA VAL A 8 19.94 7.56 -19.49
C VAL A 8 20.26 6.13 -19.10
N GLY A 9 19.88 5.70 -17.90
CA GLY A 9 20.09 4.33 -17.43
C GLY A 9 19.33 3.26 -18.23
N ARG A 10 18.31 3.66 -19.02
CA ARG A 10 17.58 2.76 -19.94
C ARG A 10 18.10 2.77 -21.37
N ALA A 11 19.09 3.62 -21.69
CA ALA A 11 19.63 3.72 -23.03
C ALA A 11 20.62 2.59 -23.40
N ASN A 12 21.23 1.96 -22.38
CA ASN A 12 22.15 0.84 -22.56
C ASN A 12 21.87 -0.24 -21.50
N HIS A 13 21.48 -1.44 -21.93
CA HIS A 13 21.19 -2.57 -21.07
C HIS A 13 22.39 -3.53 -20.92
N ARG A 14 23.61 -3.10 -21.28
CA ARG A 14 24.83 -3.90 -21.14
C ARG A 14 25.44 -3.71 -19.76
N LEU A 15 25.75 -4.81 -19.09
CA LEU A 15 26.28 -4.81 -17.70
C LEU A 15 27.65 -4.12 -17.59
N ASN A 16 28.45 -4.11 -18.64
CA ASN A 16 29.85 -3.68 -18.61
C ASN A 16 30.11 -2.33 -19.32
N GLU A 17 29.08 -1.64 -19.77
CA GLU A 17 29.25 -0.38 -20.46
C GLU A 17 28.42 0.74 -19.79
N PRO A 18 29.02 1.91 -19.51
CA PRO A 18 28.28 3.02 -18.95
C PRO A 18 27.27 3.57 -19.98
N SER A 19 26.07 3.88 -19.49
CA SER A 19 25.08 4.60 -20.29
C SER A 19 25.56 6.03 -20.56
N ARG A 20 25.37 6.52 -21.77
CA ARG A 20 25.74 7.86 -22.22
C ARG A 20 24.55 8.60 -22.78
N ALA A 21 24.50 9.91 -22.55
CA ALA A 21 23.50 10.79 -23.14
C ALA A 21 24.15 12.12 -23.56
N ILE A 22 23.58 12.73 -24.58
CA ILE A 22 23.93 14.07 -25.03
C ILE A 22 22.72 14.97 -24.81
N LEU A 23 22.92 16.06 -24.09
CA LEU A 23 21.91 17.09 -23.87
C LEU A 23 22.06 18.16 -24.96
N VAL A 24 21.01 18.39 -25.74
CA VAL A 24 21.02 19.37 -26.83
C VAL A 24 20.00 20.46 -26.49
N PRO A 25 20.42 21.62 -25.96
CA PRO A 25 19.53 22.71 -25.67
C PRO A 25 19.12 23.44 -26.97
N THR A 26 17.86 23.83 -27.07
CA THR A 26 17.31 24.59 -28.22
C THR A 26 17.23 26.08 -27.96
N ASN A 27 17.32 26.48 -26.70
CA ASN A 27 17.27 27.88 -26.27
C ASN A 27 18.15 28.15 -25.04
N ARG A 28 18.29 29.43 -24.66
CA ARG A 28 19.16 29.85 -23.56
C ARG A 28 18.75 29.28 -22.19
N PHE A 29 17.46 29.12 -21.94
CA PHE A 29 16.98 28.58 -20.67
C PHE A 29 17.27 27.10 -20.56
N GLU A 30 17.04 26.32 -21.63
CA GLU A 30 17.42 24.91 -21.69
C GLU A 30 18.95 24.71 -21.56
N TYR A 31 19.75 25.64 -22.06
CA TYR A 31 21.19 25.58 -21.85
C TYR A 31 21.55 25.69 -20.36
N LEU A 32 20.93 26.65 -19.64
CA LEU A 32 21.13 26.79 -18.21
C LEU A 32 20.66 25.58 -17.42
N GLU A 33 19.51 24.99 -17.81
CA GLU A 33 19.00 23.76 -17.22
C GLU A 33 19.96 22.57 -17.46
N CYS A 34 20.54 22.45 -18.65
CA CYS A 34 21.52 21.42 -18.96
C CYS A 34 22.78 21.56 -18.11
N VAL A 35 23.30 22.81 -17.95
CA VAL A 35 24.46 23.10 -17.11
C VAL A 35 24.18 22.77 -15.64
N ALA A 36 23.00 23.19 -15.12
CA ALA A 36 22.58 22.89 -13.78
C ALA A 36 22.44 21.36 -13.55
N ALA A 37 21.81 20.66 -14.49
CA ALA A 37 21.65 19.22 -14.41
C ALA A 37 23.01 18.49 -14.39
N GLN A 38 23.98 18.92 -15.18
CA GLN A 38 25.34 18.35 -15.15
C GLN A 38 26.03 18.59 -13.81
N ALA A 39 25.91 19.81 -13.26
CA ALA A 39 26.48 20.15 -11.95
C ALA A 39 25.87 19.32 -10.81
N GLU A 40 24.55 19.13 -10.83
CA GLU A 40 23.84 18.32 -9.83
C GLU A 40 24.19 16.82 -9.94
N ILE A 41 24.34 16.30 -11.16
CA ILE A 41 24.79 14.92 -11.39
C ILE A 41 26.23 14.74 -10.88
N ALA A 42 27.14 15.65 -11.21
CA ALA A 42 28.53 15.60 -10.75
C ALA A 42 28.64 15.71 -9.23
N GLY A 43 27.73 16.48 -8.59
CA GLY A 43 27.64 16.61 -7.14
C GLY A 43 26.86 15.49 -6.45
N ASN A 44 26.38 14.49 -7.19
CA ASN A 44 25.49 13.42 -6.70
C ASN A 44 24.26 13.94 -5.94
N ARG A 45 23.77 15.12 -6.34
CA ARG A 45 22.58 15.76 -5.76
C ARG A 45 21.38 15.49 -6.68
N LEU A 46 20.51 14.61 -6.25
CA LEU A 46 19.32 14.24 -6.99
C LEU A 46 18.14 15.08 -6.49
N ASP A 47 17.33 15.58 -7.43
CA ASP A 47 16.02 16.15 -7.16
C ASP A 47 15.06 15.03 -6.75
N GLY A 48 15.13 14.60 -5.53
CA GLY A 48 14.20 13.68 -4.90
C GLY A 48 13.33 14.42 -3.90
N ALA A 49 12.08 14.03 -3.75
CA ALA A 49 11.34 14.40 -2.57
C ALA A 49 12.09 13.88 -1.34
N ALA A 50 12.12 14.67 -0.26
CA ALA A 50 12.64 14.20 1.02
C ALA A 50 12.03 12.82 1.32
N PHE A 51 12.84 11.94 1.88
CA PHE A 51 12.42 10.59 2.25
C PHE A 51 11.14 10.70 3.11
N ARG A 52 10.07 10.06 2.68
CA ARG A 52 8.79 10.10 3.40
C ARG A 52 8.70 8.90 4.32
N ARG A 53 8.26 9.17 5.55
CA ARG A 53 7.86 8.12 6.49
C ARG A 53 6.81 7.21 5.85
N GLY A 54 6.92 5.91 6.09
CA GLY A 54 5.95 4.92 5.63
C GLY A 54 4.57 5.15 6.27
N GLY A 55 3.51 4.91 5.51
CA GLY A 55 2.13 5.00 6.02
C GLY A 55 1.82 3.86 6.99
N PHE A 56 1.06 4.15 8.04
CA PHE A 56 0.63 3.13 9.01
C PHE A 56 -0.38 2.14 8.44
N ASP A 57 -1.11 2.51 7.40
CA ASP A 57 -1.98 1.62 6.63
C ASP A 57 -1.18 0.53 5.90
N VAL A 58 -0.05 0.89 5.31
CA VAL A 58 0.89 -0.05 4.68
C VAL A 58 1.53 -0.95 5.74
N LEU A 59 1.92 -0.38 6.89
CA LEU A 59 2.45 -1.15 8.01
C LEU A 59 1.42 -2.16 8.54
N ALA A 60 0.19 -1.74 8.75
CA ALA A 60 -0.91 -2.60 9.17
C ALA A 60 -1.14 -3.75 8.19
N GLN A 61 -1.11 -3.46 6.88
CA GLN A 61 -1.24 -4.46 5.84
C GLN A 61 -0.06 -5.43 5.82
N HIS A 62 1.17 -4.96 6.03
CA HIS A 62 2.36 -5.80 6.13
C HIS A 62 2.26 -6.75 7.32
N ILE A 63 1.95 -6.25 8.53
CA ILE A 63 1.75 -7.07 9.73
C ILE A 63 0.70 -8.17 9.50
N PHE A 64 -0.43 -7.81 8.88
CA PHE A 64 -1.46 -8.78 8.56
C PHE A 64 -1.00 -9.79 7.50
N GLY A 65 -0.20 -9.37 6.53
CA GLY A 65 0.42 -10.24 5.53
C GLY A 65 1.37 -11.26 6.14
N VAL A 66 2.20 -10.84 7.10
CA VAL A 66 3.08 -11.74 7.87
C VAL A 66 2.25 -12.78 8.61
N ALA A 67 1.19 -12.36 9.30
CA ALA A 67 0.27 -13.28 9.98
C ALA A 67 -0.41 -14.27 9.02
N CYS A 68 -0.66 -13.87 7.76
CA CYS A 68 -1.20 -14.77 6.73
C CYS A 68 -0.19 -15.83 6.24
N SER A 69 1.10 -15.62 6.49
CA SER A 69 2.18 -16.55 6.12
C SER A 69 2.51 -17.53 7.25
N GLY A 70 2.26 -17.14 8.50
CA GLY A 70 2.50 -17.98 9.68
C GLY A 70 2.46 -17.20 10.98
N ALA A 71 2.66 -17.90 12.09
CA ALA A 71 2.82 -17.25 13.40
C ALA A 71 4.15 -16.49 13.45
N PHE A 72 4.17 -15.37 14.15
CA PHE A 72 5.34 -14.50 14.28
C PHE A 72 5.49 -13.96 15.71
N ASP A 73 6.71 -13.62 16.07
CA ASP A 73 7.03 -12.86 17.28
C ASP A 73 6.95 -11.36 17.02
N ALA A 74 6.24 -10.62 17.88
CA ALA A 74 6.03 -9.19 17.69
C ALA A 74 7.32 -8.37 17.82
N THR A 75 8.25 -8.79 18.66
CA THR A 75 9.53 -8.09 18.86
C THR A 75 10.46 -8.30 17.67
N ALA A 76 10.57 -9.53 17.21
CA ALA A 76 11.36 -9.85 16.03
C ALA A 76 10.83 -9.12 14.78
N LEU A 77 9.50 -9.04 14.62
CA LEU A 77 8.89 -8.31 13.51
C LEU A 77 9.15 -6.79 13.61
N TYR A 78 9.06 -6.21 14.81
CA TYR A 78 9.40 -4.81 15.01
C TYR A 78 10.85 -4.52 14.62
N ASP A 79 11.80 -5.35 15.09
CA ASP A 79 13.23 -5.22 14.79
C ASP A 79 13.52 -5.35 13.28
N GLU A 80 12.74 -6.13 12.55
CA GLU A 80 12.81 -6.22 11.09
C GLU A 80 12.30 -4.94 10.43
N ILE A 81 11.14 -4.45 10.85
CA ILE A 81 10.47 -3.29 10.25
C ILE A 81 11.29 -2.02 10.38
N VAL A 82 11.91 -1.76 11.54
CA VAL A 82 12.71 -0.54 11.75
C VAL A 82 14.01 -0.52 10.94
N ARG A 83 14.43 -1.63 10.36
CA ARG A 83 15.56 -1.67 9.41
C ARG A 83 15.18 -1.14 8.03
N ALA A 84 13.89 -1.10 7.72
CA ALA A 84 13.43 -0.52 6.47
C ALA A 84 13.39 1.00 6.61
N ALA A 85 14.08 1.70 5.68
CA ALA A 85 14.23 3.15 5.72
C ALA A 85 12.91 3.93 5.92
N PRO A 86 11.74 3.55 5.31
CA PRO A 86 10.47 4.23 5.56
C PRO A 86 9.96 4.15 7.00
N TYR A 87 10.43 3.18 7.76
CA TYR A 87 9.96 2.86 9.12
C TYR A 87 11.06 2.95 10.19
N GLY A 88 12.24 3.48 9.83
CA GLY A 88 13.36 3.61 10.77
C GLY A 88 13.04 4.48 11.99
N ASP A 89 12.11 5.41 11.86
CA ASP A 89 11.68 6.31 12.94
C ASP A 89 10.42 5.82 13.68
N VAL A 90 9.91 4.63 13.36
CA VAL A 90 8.72 4.09 14.04
C VAL A 90 9.09 3.65 15.44
N THR A 91 8.43 4.24 16.42
CA THR A 91 8.60 3.87 17.83
C THR A 91 7.92 2.53 18.13
N ARG A 92 8.38 1.86 19.16
CA ARG A 92 7.75 0.62 19.64
C ARG A 92 6.28 0.84 20.00
N GLN A 93 5.94 1.96 20.58
CA GLN A 93 4.56 2.30 20.92
C GLN A 93 3.68 2.40 19.68
N GLU A 94 4.13 3.11 18.64
CA GLU A 94 3.39 3.24 17.39
C GLU A 94 3.19 1.88 16.70
N PHE A 95 4.21 1.03 16.72
CA PHE A 95 4.10 -0.33 16.20
C PHE A 95 3.06 -1.15 16.99
N ASP A 96 3.08 -1.10 18.31
CA ASP A 96 2.15 -1.82 19.17
C ASP A 96 0.69 -1.31 18.97
N GLU A 97 0.50 -0.03 18.74
CA GLU A 97 -0.82 0.55 18.38
C GLU A 97 -1.32 0.03 17.04
N VAL A 98 -0.44 -0.03 16.03
CA VAL A 98 -0.79 -0.60 14.72
C VAL A 98 -1.07 -2.10 14.83
N LEU A 99 -0.28 -2.83 15.60
CA LEU A 99 -0.50 -4.26 15.86
C LEU A 99 -1.84 -4.50 16.56
N ALA A 100 -2.18 -3.69 17.57
CA ALA A 100 -3.47 -3.74 18.24
C ALA A 100 -4.62 -3.45 17.26
N PHE A 101 -4.47 -2.44 16.41
CA PHE A 101 -5.44 -2.14 15.35
C PHE A 101 -5.64 -3.34 14.40
N VAL A 102 -4.57 -3.97 13.95
CA VAL A 102 -4.65 -5.17 13.09
C VAL A 102 -5.32 -6.33 13.82
N THR A 103 -5.05 -6.47 15.13
CA THR A 103 -5.57 -7.57 15.94
C THR A 103 -7.06 -7.46 16.18
N ASN A 104 -7.54 -6.31 16.66
CA ASN A 104 -8.90 -6.15 17.17
C ASN A 104 -9.75 -5.12 16.42
N GLY A 105 -9.21 -4.47 15.37
CA GLY A 105 -9.90 -3.44 14.60
C GLY A 105 -9.87 -2.06 15.27
N GLY A 106 -8.98 -1.86 16.25
CA GLY A 106 -8.80 -0.61 16.96
C GLY A 106 -9.92 -0.28 17.94
N TYR A 107 -9.97 1.00 18.34
CA TYR A 107 -10.89 1.49 19.36
C TYR A 107 -12.36 1.11 19.12
N ALA A 108 -12.83 1.20 17.89
CA ALA A 108 -14.25 0.97 17.58
C ALA A 108 -14.69 -0.49 17.74
N LEU A 109 -13.79 -1.46 17.55
CA LEU A 109 -14.11 -2.89 17.57
C LEU A 109 -13.49 -3.63 18.74
N ALA A 110 -12.67 -2.97 19.56
CA ALA A 110 -11.96 -3.59 20.68
C ALA A 110 -12.88 -4.31 21.70
N ALA A 111 -14.13 -3.83 21.84
CA ALA A 111 -15.14 -4.43 22.72
C ALA A 111 -15.79 -5.71 22.15
N TYR A 112 -15.47 -6.07 20.90
CA TYR A 112 -16.13 -7.18 20.21
C TYR A 112 -15.14 -8.27 19.78
N PRO A 113 -14.80 -9.23 20.67
CA PRO A 113 -13.79 -10.27 20.39
C PRO A 113 -14.04 -11.13 19.15
N GLN A 114 -15.30 -11.20 18.69
CA GLN A 114 -15.66 -11.93 17.47
C GLN A 114 -15.04 -11.34 16.20
N TYR A 115 -14.63 -10.05 16.22
CA TYR A 115 -13.99 -9.38 15.10
C TYR A 115 -12.46 -9.43 15.14
N ASN A 116 -11.88 -10.02 16.19
CA ASN A 116 -10.44 -10.17 16.27
C ASN A 116 -9.92 -11.01 15.10
N ARG A 117 -8.92 -10.47 14.42
CA ARG A 117 -8.29 -11.10 13.26
C ARG A 117 -7.07 -11.93 13.64
N LEU A 118 -6.34 -11.48 14.65
CA LEU A 118 -5.17 -12.15 15.18
C LEU A 118 -5.45 -12.68 16.59
N ALA A 119 -4.67 -13.69 16.98
CA ALA A 119 -4.70 -14.26 18.32
C ALA A 119 -3.28 -14.54 18.81
N THR A 120 -3.03 -14.33 20.10
CA THR A 120 -1.78 -14.72 20.73
C THR A 120 -1.84 -16.20 21.10
N LEU A 121 -0.84 -16.95 20.70
CA LEU A 121 -0.68 -18.37 21.01
C LEU A 121 -0.07 -18.59 22.40
N LYS A 122 -0.02 -19.83 22.87
CA LYS A 122 0.50 -20.18 24.20
C LYS A 122 2.00 -19.87 24.38
N ASP A 123 2.74 -19.85 23.30
CA ASP A 123 4.18 -19.51 23.23
C ASP A 123 4.45 -18.01 23.12
N GLY A 124 3.40 -17.19 23.12
CA GLY A 124 3.49 -15.73 22.98
C GLY A 124 3.52 -15.25 21.53
N SER A 125 3.64 -16.13 20.55
CA SER A 125 3.59 -15.74 19.14
C SER A 125 2.19 -15.32 18.73
N ILE A 126 2.12 -14.52 17.66
CA ILE A 126 0.87 -13.99 17.12
C ILE A 126 0.56 -14.69 15.81
N ALA A 127 -0.67 -15.15 15.65
CA ALA A 127 -1.12 -15.87 14.47
C ALA A 127 -2.49 -15.42 14.00
N LEU A 128 -2.81 -15.77 12.77
CA LEU A 128 -4.15 -15.56 12.21
C LEU A 128 -5.18 -16.39 12.99
N ARG A 129 -6.27 -15.78 13.40
CA ARG A 129 -7.35 -16.47 14.10
C ARG A 129 -8.10 -17.45 13.21
N GLU A 130 -8.29 -17.11 11.93
CA GLU A 130 -9.03 -17.93 10.98
C GLU A 130 -8.33 -17.99 9.63
N ALA A 131 -8.01 -19.19 9.16
CA ALA A 131 -7.29 -19.44 7.88
C ALA A 131 -8.00 -18.82 6.65
N ARG A 132 -9.35 -18.68 6.68
CA ARG A 132 -10.11 -18.05 5.59
C ARG A 132 -9.68 -16.61 5.32
N MET A 133 -9.20 -15.89 6.33
CA MET A 133 -8.75 -14.50 6.21
C MET A 133 -7.51 -14.37 5.33
N ALA A 134 -6.62 -15.38 5.33
CA ALA A 134 -5.45 -15.39 4.45
C ALA A 134 -5.84 -15.42 2.97
N ARG A 135 -6.89 -16.18 2.61
CA ARG A 135 -7.41 -16.19 1.24
C ARG A 135 -7.97 -14.83 0.84
N GLN A 136 -8.73 -14.22 1.73
CA GLN A 136 -9.30 -12.88 1.52
C GLN A 136 -8.22 -11.82 1.32
N TYR A 137 -7.17 -11.85 2.14
CA TYR A 137 -6.02 -10.96 2.02
C TYR A 137 -5.31 -11.13 0.66
N ARG A 138 -5.04 -12.34 0.24
CA ARG A 138 -4.37 -12.62 -1.05
C ARG A 138 -5.14 -12.12 -2.26
N MET A 139 -6.46 -12.03 -2.16
CA MET A 139 -7.32 -11.48 -3.23
C MET A 139 -7.36 -9.94 -3.23
N ASN A 140 -6.94 -9.29 -2.14
CA ASN A 140 -6.99 -7.84 -1.95
C ASN A 140 -5.62 -7.30 -1.49
N ILE A 141 -4.54 -7.76 -2.09
CA ILE A 141 -3.18 -7.25 -1.81
C ILE A 141 -3.08 -5.83 -2.37
N GLY A 142 -2.77 -4.88 -1.52
CA GLY A 142 -2.60 -3.47 -1.89
C GLY A 142 -3.09 -2.55 -0.78
N THR A 143 -3.03 -1.26 -1.00
CA THR A 143 -3.53 -0.26 -0.05
C THR A 143 -4.98 -0.52 0.29
N ILE A 144 -5.35 -0.49 1.58
CA ILE A 144 -6.73 -0.59 2.03
C ILE A 144 -7.45 0.67 1.55
N VAL A 145 -8.05 0.60 0.38
CA VAL A 145 -8.93 1.65 -0.11
C VAL A 145 -10.34 1.20 0.20
N GLU A 146 -11.03 1.94 1.07
CA GLU A 146 -12.46 1.77 1.24
C GLU A 146 -13.16 2.11 -0.09
N SER A 147 -13.53 1.10 -0.82
CA SER A 147 -14.44 1.27 -1.96
C SER A 147 -15.84 0.96 -1.46
N PRO A 148 -16.71 1.97 -1.30
CA PRO A 148 -18.08 1.73 -0.88
C PRO A 148 -18.75 0.79 -1.88
N MET A 149 -19.26 -0.34 -1.37
CA MET A 149 -19.86 -1.40 -2.17
C MET A 149 -21.37 -1.35 -2.05
N MET A 150 -22.06 -1.50 -3.17
CA MET A 150 -23.52 -1.64 -3.21
C MET A 150 -23.90 -3.09 -3.47
N LYS A 151 -24.87 -3.61 -2.68
CA LYS A 151 -25.41 -4.94 -2.91
C LYS A 151 -26.40 -4.90 -4.06
N VAL A 152 -26.21 -5.79 -5.03
CA VAL A 152 -27.15 -5.99 -6.13
C VAL A 152 -28.16 -7.06 -5.72
N LYS A 153 -29.44 -6.72 -5.68
CA LYS A 153 -30.52 -7.64 -5.33
C LYS A 153 -31.53 -7.75 -6.48
N LEU A 154 -31.97 -8.96 -6.73
CA LEU A 154 -33.13 -9.24 -7.57
C LEU A 154 -34.25 -9.78 -6.67
N ARG A 155 -35.31 -8.99 -6.50
CA ARG A 155 -36.35 -9.23 -5.49
C ARG A 155 -35.71 -9.38 -4.10
N ASN A 156 -35.78 -10.56 -3.46
CA ASN A 156 -35.22 -10.82 -2.14
C ASN A 156 -33.87 -11.58 -2.17
N ARG A 157 -33.34 -11.88 -3.37
CA ARG A 157 -32.11 -12.65 -3.53
C ARG A 157 -30.94 -11.69 -3.81
N THR A 158 -29.87 -11.77 -3.02
CA THR A 158 -28.63 -11.04 -3.30
C THR A 158 -27.87 -11.76 -4.43
N LEU A 159 -27.59 -11.05 -5.51
CA LEU A 159 -26.85 -11.54 -6.67
C LEU A 159 -25.34 -11.31 -6.55
N GLY A 160 -24.93 -10.24 -5.85
CA GLY A 160 -23.53 -9.88 -5.69
C GLY A 160 -23.37 -8.49 -5.11
N SER A 161 -22.13 -7.97 -5.19
CA SER A 161 -21.79 -6.59 -4.80
C SER A 161 -21.00 -5.94 -5.91
N ILE A 162 -21.22 -4.64 -6.14
CA ILE A 162 -20.48 -3.82 -7.12
C ILE A 162 -19.93 -2.57 -6.43
N VAL A 163 -18.84 -2.05 -6.96
CA VAL A 163 -18.24 -0.79 -6.48
C VAL A 163 -19.19 0.37 -6.78
N LEU A 164 -19.33 1.31 -5.86
CA LEU A 164 -20.25 2.46 -5.99
C LEU A 164 -20.03 3.25 -7.29
N ARG A 165 -18.79 3.37 -7.76
CA ARG A 165 -18.46 4.03 -9.03
C ARG A 165 -19.10 3.34 -10.22
N GLU A 166 -19.05 2.00 -10.26
CA GLU A 166 -19.65 1.19 -11.33
C GLU A 166 -21.17 1.23 -11.27
N ALA A 167 -21.76 1.24 -10.06
CA ALA A 167 -23.20 1.40 -9.89
C ALA A 167 -23.72 2.75 -10.41
N LYS A 168 -22.97 3.84 -10.20
CA LYS A 168 -23.30 5.16 -10.76
C LYS A 168 -23.24 5.15 -12.29
N MET A 169 -22.21 4.52 -12.88
CA MET A 169 -22.13 4.35 -14.34
C MET A 169 -23.28 3.52 -14.90
N ALA A 170 -23.62 2.39 -14.27
CA ALA A 170 -24.74 1.56 -14.68
C ALA A 170 -26.07 2.32 -14.67
N ARG A 171 -26.32 3.18 -13.67
CA ARG A 171 -27.50 4.07 -13.63
C ARG A 171 -27.47 5.11 -14.76
N GLN A 172 -26.32 5.72 -15.03
CA GLN A 172 -26.18 6.75 -16.08
C GLN A 172 -26.47 6.19 -17.46
N TYR A 173 -26.05 4.96 -17.75
CA TYR A 173 -26.28 4.30 -19.03
C TYR A 173 -27.61 3.53 -19.10
N ARG A 174 -28.52 3.73 -18.12
CA ARG A 174 -29.83 3.05 -18.04
C ARG A 174 -29.74 1.52 -18.23
N MET A 175 -28.68 0.92 -17.75
CA MET A 175 -28.55 -0.54 -17.77
C MET A 175 -29.62 -1.11 -16.82
N ASN A 176 -30.50 -1.95 -17.34
CA ASN A 176 -31.55 -2.67 -16.57
C ASN A 176 -30.89 -3.77 -15.71
N ILE A 177 -30.13 -3.36 -14.73
CA ILE A 177 -29.62 -4.24 -13.68
C ILE A 177 -30.60 -4.07 -12.51
N GLY A 178 -31.16 -5.15 -12.02
CA GLY A 178 -32.16 -5.18 -10.97
C GLY A 178 -31.98 -4.18 -9.82
N THR A 179 -32.89 -4.11 -8.90
CA THR A 179 -32.94 -3.09 -7.84
C THR A 179 -31.61 -3.01 -7.08
N ILE A 180 -30.93 -1.86 -7.16
CA ILE A 180 -29.72 -1.57 -6.39
C ILE A 180 -30.16 -1.02 -5.04
N VAL A 181 -29.83 -1.71 -3.97
CA VAL A 181 -30.16 -1.30 -2.59
C VAL A 181 -28.86 -0.82 -1.92
N GLU A 182 -28.86 0.43 -1.46
CA GLU A 182 -27.79 0.93 -0.60
C GLU A 182 -27.86 0.21 0.75
N SER A 183 -26.74 -0.40 1.17
CA SER A 183 -26.61 -0.92 2.52
C SER A 183 -25.82 0.11 3.31
N PRO A 184 -26.38 0.76 4.34
CA PRO A 184 -25.56 1.51 5.28
C PRO A 184 -24.59 0.55 5.96
N MET A 185 -23.32 0.94 6.02
CA MET A 185 -22.31 0.28 6.85
C MET A 185 -22.52 0.60 8.32
#